data_b76a7d5bb12822337f3055dae455aa96
#
_entry.id   b76a7d5bb12822337f3055dae455aa96
#
_cell.length_a   1.000
_cell.length_b   1.000
_cell.length_c   1.000
_cell.angle_alpha   90.00
_cell.angle_beta   90.00
_cell.angle_gamma   90.00
#
_symmetry.space_group_name_H-M   'P 1'
#
loop_
_entity.id
_entity.type
_entity.pdbx_description
1 polymer ?
#
loop_
_entity_poly.entity_id
_entity_poly.type
_entity_poly.pdbx_seq_one_letter_code
_entity_poly.pdbx_strand_id
1 'polypeptide(L)'
;MKVIIKLILILLFISCNSSLEKWKSYDESEEISKNSSSENRKLRYKRIQSISTDKNKLIDGLENEIENFIKTKYDKLKPKIVEKSIPELQQSVINKDFSYYDLTLFYLTRIYLIEFNDETYLNSIISINKNILEEAKSKDNQGNSDIYSVFGIPILLKDNIGFESLPTTAGAHSLQNNYTKDAYVVEKLKEKGALILGKTNLSEWANYFCSGCPNGYTALGGQTLNPYGRKKIDTGGSSSGSGAATASNLTAVSLGSETSGSILSPSSASSLVGMKPTIGNVSRSGIIPISSTLDTAGPMTKNIIDNIIVYNAINEFDINDSYSKENLDIQIDDVINFNPSLQKIGYYSNFYENDIM
;
A
#
# COMPACT_ATOMS: atom_id res chain seq x y z
N MET A 1 31.62 -30.12 57.48
CA MET A 1 32.01 -29.45 56.23
C MET A 1 30.87 -29.57 55.25
N LYS A 2 30.07 -28.50 55.08
CA LYS A 2 28.98 -28.46 54.09
C LYS A 2 29.51 -27.86 52.81
N VAL A 3 29.56 -28.66 51.75
CA VAL A 3 29.93 -28.19 50.42
C VAL A 3 28.66 -27.60 49.76
N ILE A 4 28.66 -26.29 49.55
CA ILE A 4 27.62 -25.61 48.84
C ILE A 4 27.98 -25.67 47.37
N ILE A 5 27.26 -26.45 46.58
CA ILE A 5 27.36 -26.49 45.12
C ILE A 5 26.51 -25.30 44.62
N LYS A 6 27.18 -24.24 44.14
CA LYS A 6 26.53 -23.18 43.40
C LYS A 6 26.25 -23.68 41.98
N LEU A 7 25.01 -23.96 41.70
CA LEU A 7 24.52 -24.17 40.33
C LEU A 7 24.49 -22.82 39.62
N ILE A 8 25.44 -22.56 38.74
CA ILE A 8 25.42 -21.40 37.85
C ILE A 8 24.51 -21.79 36.68
N LEU A 9 23.29 -21.27 36.69
CA LEU A 9 22.36 -21.34 35.55
C LEU A 9 22.92 -20.37 34.48
N ILE A 10 23.68 -20.89 33.53
CA ILE A 10 24.03 -20.15 32.30
C ILE A 10 22.76 -20.15 31.42
N LEU A 11 21.98 -19.07 31.49
CA LEU A 11 20.98 -18.76 30.48
C LEU A 11 21.73 -18.43 29.18
N LEU A 12 21.86 -19.42 28.32
CA LEU A 12 22.21 -19.23 26.93
C LEU A 12 21.03 -18.48 26.29
N PHE A 13 21.12 -17.17 26.23
CA PHE A 13 20.36 -16.39 25.24
C PHE A 13 20.85 -16.82 23.87
N ILE A 14 20.19 -17.82 23.29
CA ILE A 14 20.29 -18.07 21.85
C ILE A 14 19.57 -16.88 21.21
N SER A 15 20.31 -15.83 20.92
CA SER A 15 19.88 -14.82 19.98
C SER A 15 19.76 -15.55 18.64
N CYS A 16 18.56 -15.96 18.26
CA CYS A 16 18.26 -16.32 16.88
C CYS A 16 18.44 -15.06 16.03
N ASN A 17 19.66 -14.78 15.61
CA ASN A 17 19.89 -13.81 14.57
C ASN A 17 19.34 -14.40 13.28
N SER A 18 18.30 -13.76 12.75
CA SER A 18 17.78 -14.04 11.40
C SER A 18 18.92 -13.92 10.37
N SER A 19 18.91 -14.80 9.38
CA SER A 19 19.88 -14.78 8.27
C SER A 19 19.45 -13.85 7.14
N LEU A 20 18.35 -13.07 7.30
CA LEU A 20 17.88 -12.14 6.30
C LEU A 20 18.91 -11.04 6.03
N GLU A 21 19.15 -10.78 4.76
CA GLU A 21 20.02 -9.68 4.33
C GLU A 21 19.42 -8.34 4.72
N LYS A 22 20.25 -7.46 5.29
CA LYS A 22 19.86 -6.10 5.64
C LYS A 22 20.10 -5.16 4.46
N TRP A 23 19.21 -4.22 4.30
CA TRP A 23 19.42 -3.10 3.38
C TRP A 23 20.69 -2.33 3.74
N LYS A 24 21.50 -2.06 2.75
CA LYS A 24 22.69 -1.20 2.87
C LYS A 24 22.51 0.00 1.94
N SER A 25 22.70 1.20 2.47
CA SER A 25 22.75 2.39 1.63
C SER A 25 23.95 2.32 0.69
N TYR A 26 23.79 2.87 -0.50
CA TYR A 26 24.80 2.88 -1.55
C TYR A 26 24.97 4.29 -2.14
N ASP A 27 26.04 4.51 -2.90
CA ASP A 27 26.23 5.77 -3.62
C ASP A 27 25.32 5.83 -4.84
N GLU A 28 24.32 6.73 -4.79
CA GLU A 28 23.31 6.92 -5.83
C GLU A 28 23.70 7.98 -6.89
N SER A 29 24.91 8.55 -6.80
CA SER A 29 25.34 9.69 -7.62
C SER A 29 25.33 9.38 -9.12
N GLU A 30 25.74 8.17 -9.51
CA GLU A 30 25.71 7.74 -10.92
C GLU A 30 24.28 7.65 -11.47
N GLU A 31 23.35 7.11 -10.70
CA GLU A 31 21.95 6.97 -11.10
C GLU A 31 21.27 8.33 -11.23
N ILE A 32 21.52 9.24 -10.29
CA ILE A 32 21.03 10.61 -10.34
C ILE A 32 21.59 11.34 -11.57
N SER A 33 22.89 11.18 -11.83
CA SER A 33 23.55 11.78 -12.99
C SER A 33 22.93 11.32 -14.31
N LYS A 34 22.67 10.01 -14.47
CA LYS A 34 22.03 9.45 -15.67
C LYS A 34 20.63 10.04 -15.92
N ASN A 35 19.88 10.30 -14.86
CA ASN A 35 18.51 10.83 -14.99
C ASN A 35 18.45 12.36 -15.05
N SER A 36 19.53 13.08 -14.76
CA SER A 36 19.56 14.54 -14.69
C SER A 36 19.23 15.23 -16.04
N SER A 37 19.55 14.59 -17.15
CA SER A 37 19.30 15.07 -18.52
C SER A 37 18.03 14.49 -19.15
N SER A 38 17.21 13.75 -18.41
CA SER A 38 15.95 13.18 -18.94
C SER A 38 15.06 14.29 -19.51
N GLU A 39 14.46 14.07 -20.68
CA GLU A 39 13.45 14.97 -21.26
C GLU A 39 12.22 15.07 -20.33
N ASN A 40 11.82 13.95 -19.73
CA ASN A 40 10.78 13.92 -18.72
C ASN A 40 11.31 14.49 -17.38
N ARG A 41 10.86 15.70 -17.04
CA ARG A 41 11.25 16.37 -15.78
C ARG A 41 10.94 15.53 -14.53
N LYS A 42 9.91 14.68 -14.57
CA LYS A 42 9.51 13.82 -13.45
C LYS A 42 10.53 12.73 -13.13
N LEU A 43 11.43 12.43 -14.06
CA LEU A 43 12.53 11.47 -13.88
C LEU A 43 13.86 12.14 -13.44
N ARG A 44 13.92 13.46 -13.34
CA ARG A 44 15.12 14.18 -12.89
C ARG A 44 15.23 14.13 -11.38
N TYR A 45 15.52 12.95 -10.86
CA TYR A 45 15.66 12.73 -9.43
C TYR A 45 16.86 13.51 -8.87
N LYS A 46 16.66 14.12 -7.68
CA LYS A 46 17.74 14.73 -6.90
C LYS A 46 18.24 13.77 -5.84
N ARG A 47 17.45 12.76 -5.52
CA ARG A 47 17.72 11.73 -4.53
C ARG A 47 16.79 10.55 -4.76
N ILE A 48 17.27 9.35 -4.43
CA ILE A 48 16.51 8.10 -4.56
C ILE A 48 16.28 7.46 -3.20
N GLN A 49 17.33 7.36 -2.38
CA GLN A 49 17.22 6.78 -1.04
C GLN A 49 16.64 7.78 -0.03
N SER A 50 15.99 7.27 1.02
CA SER A 50 15.62 8.08 2.18
C SER A 50 16.85 8.66 2.88
N ILE A 51 16.71 9.86 3.42
CA ILE A 51 17.79 10.51 4.23
C ILE A 51 17.55 10.37 5.73
N SER A 52 16.37 9.96 6.14
CA SER A 52 15.94 10.05 7.53
C SER A 52 15.44 8.74 8.10
N THR A 53 15.24 7.72 7.26
CA THR A 53 14.68 6.44 7.71
C THR A 53 15.61 5.29 7.36
N ASP A 54 15.90 4.45 8.34
CA ASP A 54 16.53 3.16 8.11
C ASP A 54 15.48 2.18 7.58
N LYS A 55 15.63 1.74 6.32
CA LYS A 55 14.72 0.80 5.65
C LYS A 55 14.61 -0.53 6.41
N ASN A 56 15.64 -0.92 7.15
CA ASN A 56 15.62 -2.15 7.94
C ASN A 56 14.50 -2.18 8.99
N LYS A 57 14.08 -1.01 9.46
CA LYS A 57 12.94 -0.90 10.40
C LYS A 57 11.62 -1.40 9.84
N LEU A 58 11.47 -1.56 8.52
CA LEU A 58 10.24 -2.09 7.92
C LEU A 58 9.92 -3.50 8.42
N ILE A 59 10.92 -4.32 8.66
CA ILE A 59 10.74 -5.74 9.06
C ILE A 59 11.16 -6.02 10.50
N ASP A 60 11.57 -5.00 11.28
CA ASP A 60 11.96 -5.19 12.69
C ASP A 60 10.91 -5.98 13.46
N GLY A 61 11.33 -7.08 14.07
CA GLY A 61 10.48 -7.98 14.85
C GLY A 61 9.65 -8.96 14.02
N LEU A 62 9.84 -9.01 12.69
CA LEU A 62 9.16 -9.91 11.76
C LEU A 62 10.14 -10.84 11.03
N GLU A 63 11.44 -10.70 11.30
CA GLU A 63 12.51 -11.35 10.53
C GLU A 63 12.43 -12.88 10.60
N ASN A 64 12.16 -13.43 11.77
CA ASN A 64 12.11 -14.88 11.97
C ASN A 64 10.92 -15.50 11.23
N GLU A 65 9.74 -14.85 11.29
CA GLU A 65 8.53 -15.28 10.60
C GLU A 65 8.74 -15.24 9.09
N ILE A 66 9.31 -14.16 8.57
CA ILE A 66 9.61 -13.99 7.13
C ILE A 66 10.62 -15.05 6.68
N GLU A 67 11.72 -15.23 7.40
CA GLU A 67 12.75 -16.22 7.07
C GLU A 67 12.19 -17.64 7.04
N ASN A 68 11.42 -18.01 8.06
CA ASN A 68 10.78 -19.32 8.11
C ASN A 68 9.77 -19.50 6.96
N PHE A 69 9.00 -18.48 6.65
CA PHE A 69 8.01 -18.52 5.57
C PHE A 69 8.67 -18.67 4.19
N ILE A 70 9.77 -17.99 3.94
CA ILE A 70 10.57 -18.17 2.72
C ILE A 70 10.98 -19.64 2.56
N LYS A 71 11.48 -20.26 3.63
CA LYS A 71 11.97 -21.64 3.61
C LYS A 71 10.87 -22.71 3.46
N THR A 72 9.64 -22.41 3.87
CA THR A 72 8.61 -23.45 4.05
C THR A 72 7.39 -23.31 3.15
N LYS A 73 6.90 -22.10 2.91
CA LYS A 73 5.58 -21.86 2.30
C LYS A 73 5.58 -20.94 1.10
N TYR A 74 6.50 -19.97 1.01
CA TYR A 74 6.42 -18.87 0.04
C TYR A 74 6.23 -19.34 -1.40
N ASP A 75 7.11 -20.22 -1.90
CA ASP A 75 7.05 -20.69 -3.30
C ASP A 75 5.79 -21.52 -3.59
N LYS A 76 5.27 -22.24 -2.60
CA LYS A 76 4.04 -23.04 -2.73
C LYS A 76 2.79 -22.17 -2.82
N LEU A 77 2.78 -21.04 -2.10
CA LEU A 77 1.64 -20.12 -2.04
C LEU A 77 1.68 -19.06 -3.13
N LYS A 78 2.86 -18.74 -3.67
CA LYS A 78 3.03 -17.75 -4.72
C LYS A 78 2.03 -17.89 -5.89
N PRO A 79 1.84 -19.05 -6.54
CA PRO A 79 0.87 -19.19 -7.63
C PRO A 79 -0.60 -19.11 -7.17
N LYS A 80 -0.88 -19.25 -5.88
CA LYS A 80 -2.22 -19.16 -5.31
C LYS A 80 -2.60 -17.75 -4.85
N ILE A 81 -1.62 -16.83 -4.76
CA ILE A 81 -1.83 -15.48 -4.21
C ILE A 81 -1.48 -14.40 -5.23
N VAL A 82 -0.38 -14.53 -5.97
CA VAL A 82 0.05 -13.50 -6.95
C VAL A 82 -0.98 -13.38 -8.05
N GLU A 83 -1.35 -12.13 -8.39
CA GLU A 83 -2.37 -11.78 -9.40
C GLU A 83 -3.79 -12.28 -9.08
N LYS A 84 -4.08 -12.71 -7.85
CA LYS A 84 -5.41 -13.13 -7.44
C LYS A 84 -6.27 -11.96 -6.98
N SER A 85 -7.54 -11.99 -7.37
CA SER A 85 -8.58 -11.07 -6.90
C SER A 85 -8.98 -11.37 -5.45
N ILE A 86 -9.63 -10.40 -4.79
CA ILE A 86 -10.18 -10.60 -3.44
C ILE A 86 -11.10 -11.83 -3.40
N PRO A 87 -12.08 -12.03 -4.32
CA PRO A 87 -12.90 -13.24 -4.31
C PRO A 87 -12.11 -14.54 -4.44
N GLU A 88 -11.05 -14.58 -5.27
CA GLU A 88 -10.20 -15.78 -5.41
C GLU A 88 -9.38 -16.03 -4.12
N LEU A 89 -8.86 -14.97 -3.48
CA LEU A 89 -8.16 -15.07 -2.20
C LEU A 89 -9.11 -15.57 -1.10
N GLN A 90 -10.30 -15.00 -1.00
CA GLN A 90 -11.33 -15.44 -0.04
C GLN A 90 -11.73 -16.90 -0.26
N GLN A 91 -11.97 -17.29 -1.51
CA GLN A 91 -12.30 -18.68 -1.84
C GLN A 91 -11.17 -19.64 -1.44
N SER A 92 -9.90 -19.23 -1.62
CA SER A 92 -8.76 -20.05 -1.21
C SER A 92 -8.66 -20.21 0.31
N VAL A 93 -8.99 -19.16 1.09
CA VAL A 93 -9.05 -19.24 2.55
C VAL A 93 -10.21 -20.16 3.00
N ILE A 94 -11.40 -20.02 2.39
CA ILE A 94 -12.57 -20.89 2.65
C ILE A 94 -12.22 -22.36 2.37
N ASN A 95 -11.53 -22.61 1.28
CA ASN A 95 -11.04 -23.95 0.89
C ASN A 95 -9.90 -24.46 1.77
N LYS A 96 -9.36 -23.65 2.69
CA LYS A 96 -8.20 -23.94 3.53
C LYS A 96 -6.90 -24.20 2.75
N ASP A 97 -6.74 -23.55 1.60
CA ASP A 97 -5.49 -23.57 0.85
C ASP A 97 -4.37 -22.81 1.62
N PHE A 98 -4.76 -21.73 2.30
CA PHE A 98 -3.96 -20.93 3.22
C PHE A 98 -4.89 -20.17 4.18
N SER A 99 -4.34 -19.61 5.24
CA SER A 99 -5.06 -18.78 6.21
C SER A 99 -4.83 -17.27 5.95
N TYR A 100 -5.57 -16.39 6.64
CA TYR A 100 -5.31 -14.93 6.62
C TYR A 100 -3.92 -14.61 7.20
N TYR A 101 -3.46 -15.39 8.16
CA TYR A 101 -2.10 -15.32 8.66
C TYR A 101 -1.08 -15.62 7.56
N ASP A 102 -1.27 -16.70 6.81
CA ASP A 102 -0.39 -17.07 5.70
C ASP A 102 -0.43 -16.00 4.57
N LEU A 103 -1.60 -15.47 4.25
CA LEU A 103 -1.78 -14.40 3.26
C LEU A 103 -1.03 -13.13 3.67
N THR A 104 -1.18 -12.72 4.93
CA THR A 104 -0.50 -11.53 5.47
C THR A 104 1.01 -11.72 5.46
N LEU A 105 1.49 -12.87 5.92
CA LEU A 105 2.91 -13.18 5.96
C LEU A 105 3.50 -13.32 4.54
N PHE A 106 2.71 -13.79 3.59
CA PHE A 106 3.09 -13.79 2.17
C PHE A 106 3.39 -12.37 1.66
N TYR A 107 2.51 -11.40 1.93
CA TYR A 107 2.74 -10.02 1.50
C TYR A 107 3.92 -9.37 2.24
N LEU A 108 4.09 -9.61 3.54
CA LEU A 108 5.26 -9.16 4.29
C LEU A 108 6.56 -9.72 3.71
N THR A 109 6.54 -11.00 3.36
CA THR A 109 7.68 -11.66 2.71
C THR A 109 7.98 -11.04 1.34
N ARG A 110 6.96 -10.74 0.54
CA ARG A 110 7.16 -10.06 -0.75
C ARG A 110 7.71 -8.66 -0.58
N ILE A 111 7.23 -7.90 0.42
CA ILE A 111 7.79 -6.59 0.75
C ILE A 111 9.29 -6.73 1.04
N TYR A 112 9.68 -7.70 1.86
CA TYR A 112 11.10 -7.96 2.11
C TYR A 112 11.85 -8.30 0.82
N LEU A 113 11.41 -9.30 0.07
CA LEU A 113 12.12 -9.78 -1.14
C LEU A 113 12.26 -8.72 -2.23
N ILE A 114 11.34 -7.77 -2.32
CA ILE A 114 11.35 -6.70 -3.34
C ILE A 114 12.05 -5.45 -2.81
N GLU A 115 11.67 -4.96 -1.63
CA GLU A 115 12.17 -3.68 -1.14
C GLU A 115 13.60 -3.74 -0.60
N PHE A 116 14.13 -4.92 -0.26
CA PHE A 116 15.49 -5.09 0.26
C PHE A 116 16.49 -5.58 -0.80
N ASN A 117 16.09 -5.67 -2.04
CA ASN A 117 16.95 -6.09 -3.14
C ASN A 117 17.30 -4.89 -4.04
N ASP A 118 18.59 -4.69 -4.31
CA ASP A 118 19.12 -3.55 -5.06
C ASP A 118 18.57 -3.43 -6.48
N GLU A 119 18.20 -4.56 -7.09
CA GLU A 119 17.69 -4.60 -8.45
C GLU A 119 16.18 -4.37 -8.54
N THR A 120 15.44 -4.61 -7.44
CA THR A 120 13.97 -4.64 -7.46
C THR A 120 13.29 -3.64 -6.54
N TYR A 121 13.99 -3.04 -5.56
CA TYR A 121 13.39 -2.11 -4.62
C TYR A 121 12.61 -0.98 -5.31
N LEU A 122 11.51 -0.58 -4.72
CA LEU A 122 10.60 0.42 -5.27
C LEU A 122 10.45 1.64 -4.36
N ASN A 123 10.89 1.57 -3.11
CA ASN A 123 10.61 2.56 -2.09
C ASN A 123 9.10 2.87 -1.97
N SER A 124 8.27 1.84 -2.12
CA SER A 124 6.81 1.97 -2.13
C SER A 124 6.20 1.97 -0.74
N ILE A 125 6.92 1.48 0.28
CA ILE A 125 6.46 1.31 1.66
C ILE A 125 7.24 2.24 2.61
N ILE A 126 6.52 2.95 3.49
CA ILE A 126 7.13 3.79 4.54
C ILE A 126 7.15 3.05 5.89
N SER A 127 6.07 2.36 6.24
CA SER A 127 5.98 1.68 7.53
C SER A 127 5.02 0.49 7.49
N ILE A 128 5.25 -0.48 8.37
CA ILE A 128 4.48 -1.72 8.51
C ILE A 128 3.87 -1.80 9.91
N ASN A 129 2.62 -2.23 10.00
CA ASN A 129 1.94 -2.51 11.24
C ASN A 129 2.57 -3.75 11.92
N LYS A 130 3.20 -3.53 13.07
CA LYS A 130 3.92 -4.61 13.79
C LYS A 130 3.00 -5.64 14.44
N ASN A 131 1.73 -5.29 14.64
CA ASN A 131 0.73 -6.19 15.24
C ASN A 131 -0.02 -7.01 14.18
N ILE A 132 0.25 -6.79 12.90
CA ILE A 132 -0.56 -7.31 11.79
C ILE A 132 -0.68 -8.84 11.79
N LEU A 133 0.34 -9.58 12.20
CA LEU A 133 0.30 -11.05 12.26
C LEU A 133 -0.62 -11.56 13.37
N GLU A 134 -0.68 -10.88 14.51
CA GLU A 134 -1.62 -11.23 15.58
C GLU A 134 -3.06 -10.87 15.19
N GLU A 135 -3.25 -9.74 14.53
CA GLU A 135 -4.55 -9.36 13.96
C GLU A 135 -5.02 -10.39 12.92
N ALA A 136 -4.13 -10.88 12.05
CA ALA A 136 -4.43 -11.90 11.06
C ALA A 136 -4.83 -13.25 11.70
N LYS A 137 -4.12 -13.69 12.74
CA LYS A 137 -4.51 -14.89 13.54
C LYS A 137 -5.89 -14.74 14.15
N SER A 138 -6.24 -13.53 14.62
CA SER A 138 -7.58 -13.26 15.14
C SER A 138 -8.64 -13.42 14.06
N LYS A 139 -8.37 -13.01 12.81
CA LYS A 139 -9.29 -13.22 11.67
C LYS A 139 -9.44 -14.71 11.30
N ASP A 140 -8.37 -15.48 11.37
CA ASP A 140 -8.44 -16.94 11.16
C ASP A 140 -9.38 -17.61 12.17
N ASN A 141 -9.39 -17.15 13.44
CA ASN A 141 -10.27 -17.69 14.47
C ASN A 141 -11.74 -17.27 14.31
N GLN A 142 -12.01 -16.10 13.72
CA GLN A 142 -13.38 -15.60 13.48
C GLN A 142 -13.98 -16.27 12.25
N GLY A 143 -13.20 -16.46 11.19
CA GLY A 143 -13.65 -16.99 9.90
C GLY A 143 -14.51 -16.02 9.09
N ASN A 144 -14.66 -16.31 7.81
CA ASN A 144 -15.52 -15.60 6.88
C ASN A 144 -16.05 -16.57 5.81
N SER A 145 -17.27 -16.35 5.32
CA SER A 145 -17.88 -17.12 4.23
C SER A 145 -18.23 -16.27 3.01
N ASP A 146 -18.07 -14.96 3.10
CA ASP A 146 -18.37 -14.03 2.00
C ASP A 146 -17.11 -13.75 1.17
N ILE A 147 -17.15 -14.20 -0.09
CA ILE A 147 -16.01 -13.99 -1.02
C ILE A 147 -15.90 -12.55 -1.50
N TYR A 148 -16.94 -11.74 -1.40
CA TYR A 148 -16.95 -10.32 -1.78
C TYR A 148 -16.69 -9.40 -0.58
N SER A 149 -15.92 -9.86 0.40
CA SER A 149 -15.62 -9.15 1.64
C SER A 149 -14.15 -8.77 1.73
N VAL A 150 -13.88 -7.60 2.33
CA VAL A 150 -12.52 -7.17 2.72
C VAL A 150 -12.02 -7.87 3.99
N PHE A 151 -12.83 -8.73 4.63
CA PHE A 151 -12.47 -9.42 5.86
C PHE A 151 -11.16 -10.21 5.72
N GLY A 152 -10.21 -9.96 6.60
CA GLY A 152 -8.90 -10.61 6.61
C GLY A 152 -7.97 -10.23 5.44
N ILE A 153 -8.39 -9.34 4.53
CA ILE A 153 -7.55 -8.89 3.41
C ILE A 153 -6.57 -7.80 3.88
N PRO A 154 -5.26 -8.00 3.69
CA PRO A 154 -4.25 -6.99 4.00
C PRO A 154 -4.31 -5.82 3.02
N ILE A 155 -4.50 -4.60 3.55
CA ILE A 155 -4.66 -3.35 2.79
C ILE A 155 -3.55 -2.37 3.19
N LEU A 156 -2.94 -1.71 2.22
CA LEU A 156 -2.00 -0.63 2.42
C LEU A 156 -2.69 0.74 2.29
N LEU A 157 -2.27 1.70 3.10
CA LEU A 157 -2.81 3.06 3.11
C LEU A 157 -1.76 4.06 2.65
N LYS A 158 -2.13 5.01 1.79
CA LYS A 158 -1.29 6.18 1.51
C LYS A 158 -0.97 6.93 2.81
N ASP A 159 0.25 7.39 2.98
CA ASP A 159 0.73 7.93 4.26
C ASP A 159 0.19 9.32 4.65
N ASN A 160 -0.85 9.79 3.99
CA ASN A 160 -1.65 10.92 4.45
C ASN A 160 -3.00 10.50 5.05
N ILE A 161 -3.32 9.18 5.08
CA ILE A 161 -4.54 8.62 5.67
C ILE A 161 -4.23 8.18 7.10
N GLY A 162 -4.96 8.71 8.08
CA GLY A 162 -4.77 8.43 9.51
C GLY A 162 -4.92 6.95 9.85
N PHE A 163 -3.97 6.43 10.64
CA PHE A 163 -4.03 5.11 11.25
C PHE A 163 -3.36 5.16 12.61
N GLU A 164 -4.09 4.86 13.68
CA GLU A 164 -3.66 5.07 15.06
C GLU A 164 -2.37 4.33 15.45
N SER A 165 -2.13 3.16 14.84
CA SER A 165 -0.95 2.33 15.15
C SER A 165 0.34 2.80 14.48
N LEU A 166 0.27 3.72 13.51
CA LEU A 166 1.41 4.23 12.76
C LEU A 166 1.33 5.75 12.57
N PRO A 167 2.48 6.45 12.53
CA PRO A 167 2.47 7.88 12.23
C PRO A 167 1.83 8.16 10.87
N THR A 168 1.14 9.29 10.76
CA THR A 168 0.59 9.82 9.50
C THR A 168 1.38 11.04 9.12
N THR A 169 2.29 10.90 8.15
CA THR A 169 3.38 11.86 7.95
C THR A 169 3.28 12.67 6.68
N ALA A 170 2.42 12.29 5.72
CA ALA A 170 2.47 12.83 4.35
C ALA A 170 3.89 12.79 3.75
N GLY A 171 4.74 11.86 4.21
CA GLY A 171 6.13 11.70 3.80
C GLY A 171 7.12 12.71 4.42
N ALA A 172 6.64 13.67 5.20
CA ALA A 172 7.43 14.75 5.75
C ALA A 172 8.16 14.36 7.04
N HIS A 173 9.45 14.64 7.11
CA HIS A 173 10.25 14.38 8.31
C HIS A 173 9.69 15.08 9.57
N SER A 174 9.13 16.28 9.43
CA SER A 174 8.53 17.02 10.54
C SER A 174 7.35 16.31 11.20
N LEU A 175 6.69 15.40 10.49
CA LEU A 175 5.53 14.63 10.97
C LEU A 175 5.87 13.17 11.32
N GLN A 176 7.16 12.78 11.38
CA GLN A 176 7.57 11.40 11.64
C GLN A 176 7.02 10.79 12.96
N ASN A 177 6.59 11.62 13.89
CA ASN A 177 5.98 11.23 15.16
C ASN A 177 4.52 11.68 15.29
N ASN A 178 3.85 12.02 14.19
CA ASN A 178 2.48 12.48 14.18
C ASN A 178 1.50 11.30 14.22
N TYR A 179 1.22 10.80 15.41
CA TYR A 179 0.19 9.78 15.65
C TYR A 179 -1.18 10.43 15.69
N THR A 180 -2.08 9.97 14.85
CA THR A 180 -3.47 10.43 14.77
C THR A 180 -4.42 9.29 15.12
N LYS A 181 -5.71 9.59 15.30
CA LYS A 181 -6.74 8.54 15.27
C LYS A 181 -6.86 7.94 13.88
N ASP A 182 -7.55 6.82 13.79
CA ASP A 182 -7.95 6.26 12.50
C ASP A 182 -8.73 7.30 11.69
N ALA A 183 -8.46 7.38 10.40
CA ALA A 183 -9.36 8.07 9.47
C ALA A 183 -10.69 7.28 9.37
N TYR A 184 -11.79 7.96 9.11
CA TYR A 184 -13.11 7.32 9.02
C TYR A 184 -13.12 6.12 8.05
N VAL A 185 -12.46 6.25 6.90
CA VAL A 185 -12.30 5.13 5.95
C VAL A 185 -11.54 3.94 6.54
N VAL A 186 -10.62 4.18 7.47
CA VAL A 186 -9.87 3.12 8.17
C VAL A 186 -10.72 2.47 9.25
N GLU A 187 -11.51 3.25 9.99
CA GLU A 187 -12.50 2.73 10.94
C GLU A 187 -13.45 1.76 10.22
N LYS A 188 -14.00 2.17 9.06
CA LYS A 188 -14.92 1.32 8.27
C LYS A 188 -14.27 0.06 7.72
N LEU A 189 -13.04 0.14 7.24
CA LEU A 189 -12.29 -1.05 6.84
C LEU A 189 -12.07 -2.02 8.00
N LYS A 190 -11.69 -1.51 9.18
CA LYS A 190 -11.48 -2.33 10.40
C LYS A 190 -12.80 -2.95 10.89
N GLU A 191 -13.89 -2.20 10.88
CA GLU A 191 -15.24 -2.69 11.22
C GLU A 191 -15.67 -3.86 10.30
N LYS A 192 -15.35 -3.78 9.00
CA LYS A 192 -15.60 -4.86 8.03
C LYS A 192 -14.49 -5.94 8.03
N GLY A 193 -13.58 -5.87 8.98
CA GLY A 193 -12.59 -6.90 9.26
C GLY A 193 -11.33 -6.87 8.43
N ALA A 194 -11.09 -5.84 7.62
CA ALA A 194 -9.84 -5.69 6.87
C ALA A 194 -8.63 -5.59 7.80
N LEU A 195 -7.47 -5.98 7.30
CA LEU A 195 -6.18 -5.91 7.98
C LEU A 195 -5.38 -4.72 7.42
N ILE A 196 -5.02 -3.76 8.27
CA ILE A 196 -4.21 -2.62 7.83
C ILE A 196 -2.73 -3.01 7.89
N LEU A 197 -2.17 -3.34 6.73
CA LEU A 197 -0.81 -3.86 6.59
C LEU A 197 0.27 -2.81 6.89
N GLY A 198 0.03 -1.56 6.51
CA GLY A 198 1.00 -0.48 6.71
C GLY A 198 0.70 0.75 5.88
N LYS A 199 1.73 1.62 5.74
CA LYS A 199 1.65 2.89 5.04
C LYS A 199 2.54 2.88 3.79
N THR A 200 2.00 3.38 2.68
CA THR A 200 2.72 3.51 1.42
C THR A 200 3.34 4.90 1.27
N ASN A 201 4.45 4.95 0.54
CA ASN A 201 5.07 6.19 0.13
C ASN A 201 4.16 6.99 -0.82
N LEU A 202 4.47 8.27 -0.98
CA LEU A 202 3.68 9.21 -1.78
C LEU A 202 4.60 10.31 -2.33
N SER A 203 4.08 11.23 -3.13
CA SER A 203 4.76 12.52 -3.30
C SER A 203 4.56 13.33 -2.01
N GLU A 204 5.63 13.87 -1.45
CA GLU A 204 5.60 14.59 -0.16
C GLU A 204 4.53 15.69 -0.16
N TRP A 205 3.71 15.74 0.90
CA TRP A 205 2.53 16.63 0.99
C TRP A 205 1.59 16.55 -0.21
N ALA A 206 1.50 15.37 -0.85
CA ALA A 206 0.68 15.15 -2.04
C ALA A 206 0.97 16.14 -3.20
N ASN A 207 2.23 16.56 -3.36
CA ASN A 207 2.71 17.58 -4.31
C ASN A 207 2.23 19.02 -4.02
N TYR A 208 1.60 19.30 -2.89
CA TYR A 208 1.03 20.64 -2.61
C TYR A 208 2.10 21.75 -2.61
N PHE A 209 3.27 21.48 -2.03
CA PHE A 209 4.36 22.49 -1.90
C PHE A 209 5.37 22.48 -3.04
N CYS A 210 5.26 21.58 -4.02
CA CYS A 210 6.25 21.49 -5.07
C CYS A 210 5.65 21.30 -6.47
N SER A 211 5.64 22.38 -7.25
CA SER A 211 5.32 22.31 -8.67
C SER A 211 6.53 21.81 -9.46
N GLY A 212 6.36 20.73 -10.23
CA GLY A 212 7.41 20.20 -11.12
C GLY A 212 8.43 19.25 -10.46
N CYS A 213 8.28 18.91 -9.18
CA CYS A 213 9.08 17.85 -8.56
C CYS A 213 8.80 16.48 -9.17
N PRO A 214 9.75 15.53 -9.10
CA PRO A 214 9.48 14.13 -9.36
C PRO A 214 8.30 13.62 -8.51
N ASN A 215 7.46 12.78 -9.10
CA ASN A 215 6.40 12.11 -8.35
C ASN A 215 6.99 11.05 -7.43
N GLY A 216 6.41 10.88 -6.24
CA GLY A 216 6.74 9.79 -5.35
C GLY A 216 8.00 9.98 -4.49
N TYR A 217 8.59 11.18 -4.44
CA TYR A 217 9.68 11.46 -3.51
C TYR A 217 9.15 11.97 -2.18
N THR A 218 9.72 11.43 -1.10
CA THR A 218 9.56 11.95 0.26
C THR A 218 10.86 11.87 1.05
N ALA A 219 11.00 12.73 2.05
CA ALA A 219 12.13 12.68 2.97
C ALA A 219 12.21 11.34 3.74
N LEU A 220 11.06 10.78 4.11
CA LEU A 220 10.96 9.53 4.89
C LEU A 220 11.10 8.26 4.03
N GLY A 221 10.51 8.23 2.85
CA GLY A 221 10.45 7.02 2.01
C GLY A 221 11.46 6.98 0.88
N GLY A 222 12.11 8.12 0.55
CA GLY A 222 12.88 8.25 -0.68
C GLY A 222 12.01 8.34 -1.93
N GLN A 223 12.59 8.08 -3.09
CA GLN A 223 11.93 8.13 -4.39
C GLN A 223 11.22 6.81 -4.68
N THR A 224 9.89 6.83 -4.76
CA THR A 224 9.14 5.68 -5.28
C THR A 224 9.46 5.48 -6.76
N LEU A 225 9.70 4.23 -7.15
CA LEU A 225 10.06 3.83 -8.51
C LEU A 225 8.91 3.06 -9.16
N ASN A 226 8.73 3.24 -10.47
CA ASN A 226 7.71 2.52 -11.22
C ASN A 226 8.12 1.05 -11.42
N PRO A 227 7.26 0.06 -11.09
CA PRO A 227 7.61 -1.36 -11.20
C PRO A 227 7.83 -1.84 -12.64
N TYR A 228 7.21 -1.20 -13.62
CA TYR A 228 7.36 -1.56 -15.04
C TYR A 228 8.60 -0.96 -15.70
N GLY A 229 9.20 0.05 -15.07
CA GLY A 229 10.40 0.69 -15.60
C GLY A 229 11.07 1.56 -14.56
N ARG A 230 11.76 0.92 -13.59
CA ARG A 230 12.50 1.63 -12.54
C ARG A 230 13.43 2.68 -13.14
N LYS A 231 13.28 3.93 -12.69
CA LYS A 231 14.09 5.08 -13.14
C LYS A 231 13.93 5.45 -14.64
N LYS A 232 13.02 4.79 -15.37
CA LYS A 232 12.74 5.04 -16.81
C LYS A 232 11.32 5.54 -17.05
N ILE A 233 10.38 5.16 -16.19
CA ILE A 233 8.97 5.51 -16.29
C ILE A 233 8.58 6.30 -15.04
N ASP A 234 7.84 7.39 -15.20
CA ASP A 234 7.27 8.13 -14.07
C ASP A 234 6.29 7.21 -13.30
N THR A 235 6.37 7.25 -11.99
CA THR A 235 5.49 6.46 -11.13
C THR A 235 4.08 7.03 -11.02
N GLY A 236 3.86 8.26 -11.57
CA GLY A 236 2.65 9.02 -11.26
C GLY A 236 2.61 9.45 -9.80
N GLY A 237 1.65 10.27 -9.47
CA GLY A 237 1.51 10.78 -8.10
C GLY A 237 0.19 11.54 -7.88
N SER A 238 -0.06 11.76 -6.62
CA SER A 238 0.77 11.63 -5.42
C SER A 238 0.66 10.28 -4.69
N SER A 239 -0.28 9.38 -4.99
CA SER A 239 -0.39 8.03 -4.37
C SER A 239 0.59 7.03 -5.00
N SER A 240 1.84 7.44 -5.19
CA SER A 240 2.86 6.71 -5.93
C SER A 240 3.17 5.34 -5.33
N GLY A 241 3.37 5.28 -4.03
CA GLY A 241 3.66 4.03 -3.33
C GLY A 241 2.46 3.07 -3.33
N SER A 242 1.21 3.60 -3.22
CA SER A 242 0.00 2.78 -3.34
C SER A 242 -0.08 2.10 -4.70
N GLY A 243 0.18 2.85 -5.79
CA GLY A 243 0.22 2.30 -7.14
C GLY A 243 1.34 1.25 -7.30
N ALA A 244 2.56 1.60 -6.96
CA ALA A 244 3.72 0.71 -7.10
C ALA A 244 3.58 -0.59 -6.27
N ALA A 245 3.12 -0.49 -5.02
CA ALA A 245 2.93 -1.63 -4.14
C ALA A 245 1.85 -2.59 -4.66
N THR A 246 0.69 -2.07 -5.07
CA THR A 246 -0.40 -2.91 -5.61
C THR A 246 0.01 -3.58 -6.92
N ALA A 247 0.63 -2.85 -7.85
CA ALA A 247 1.11 -3.41 -9.12
C ALA A 247 2.16 -4.50 -8.93
N SER A 248 2.98 -4.40 -7.87
CA SER A 248 4.04 -5.38 -7.57
C SER A 248 3.56 -6.53 -6.68
N ASN A 249 2.28 -6.64 -6.39
CA ASN A 249 1.74 -7.65 -5.47
C ASN A 249 2.36 -7.59 -4.06
N LEU A 250 2.62 -6.40 -3.53
CA LEU A 250 3.01 -6.21 -2.12
C LEU A 250 1.79 -6.14 -1.21
N THR A 251 0.62 -6.08 -1.81
CA THR A 251 -0.71 -6.15 -1.22
C THR A 251 -1.71 -6.53 -2.32
N ALA A 252 -2.91 -6.98 -1.95
CA ALA A 252 -4.01 -7.17 -2.90
C ALA A 252 -4.55 -5.82 -3.39
N VAL A 253 -4.65 -4.84 -2.50
CA VAL A 253 -5.26 -3.54 -2.73
C VAL A 253 -4.61 -2.47 -1.84
N SER A 254 -4.62 -1.22 -2.29
CA SER A 254 -4.24 -0.07 -1.48
C SER A 254 -5.28 1.05 -1.57
N LEU A 255 -5.32 1.91 -0.55
CA LEU A 255 -6.03 3.18 -0.62
C LEU A 255 -5.08 4.30 -1.03
N GLY A 256 -5.54 5.12 -1.97
CA GLY A 256 -4.97 6.41 -2.30
C GLY A 256 -5.83 7.56 -1.82
N SER A 257 -5.37 8.79 -2.05
CA SER A 257 -6.17 10.01 -1.94
C SER A 257 -5.92 10.89 -3.15
N GLU A 258 -6.94 11.61 -3.57
CA GLU A 258 -6.86 12.46 -4.75
C GLU A 258 -7.57 13.80 -4.54
N THR A 259 -6.88 14.84 -4.98
CA THR A 259 -7.43 16.16 -5.22
C THR A 259 -7.59 16.37 -6.72
N SER A 260 -6.50 16.09 -7.48
CA SER A 260 -6.45 16.25 -8.95
C SER A 260 -5.43 15.25 -9.52
N GLY A 261 -5.90 14.08 -9.92
CA GLY A 261 -5.09 13.01 -10.54
C GLY A 261 -4.33 12.09 -9.58
N SER A 262 -4.36 12.32 -8.27
CA SER A 262 -3.47 11.63 -7.33
C SER A 262 -3.81 10.17 -7.02
N ILE A 263 -4.93 9.64 -7.49
CA ILE A 263 -5.25 8.20 -7.59
C ILE A 263 -5.11 7.75 -9.04
N LEU A 264 -5.71 8.52 -9.96
CA LEU A 264 -5.82 8.12 -11.37
C LEU A 264 -4.46 8.10 -12.07
N SER A 265 -3.59 9.10 -11.82
CA SER A 265 -2.25 9.17 -12.42
C SER A 265 -1.35 7.98 -12.01
N PRO A 266 -1.14 7.68 -10.72
CA PRO A 266 -0.33 6.50 -10.35
C PRO A 266 -1.00 5.17 -10.70
N SER A 267 -2.34 5.08 -10.74
CA SER A 267 -3.03 3.90 -11.22
C SER A 267 -2.77 3.66 -12.71
N SER A 268 -2.87 4.70 -13.54
CA SER A 268 -2.55 4.63 -14.97
C SER A 268 -1.09 4.24 -15.18
N ALA A 269 -0.15 4.90 -14.50
CA ALA A 269 1.29 4.60 -14.60
C ALA A 269 1.66 3.20 -14.11
N SER A 270 0.80 2.57 -13.33
CA SER A 270 1.01 1.24 -12.73
C SER A 270 0.03 0.17 -13.26
N SER A 271 -0.69 0.45 -14.35
CA SER A 271 -1.64 -0.51 -15.00
C SER A 271 -2.71 -1.06 -14.03
N LEU A 272 -3.26 -0.17 -13.20
CA LEU A 272 -4.27 -0.49 -12.19
C LEU A 272 -5.62 0.15 -12.49
N VAL A 273 -6.66 -0.37 -11.86
CA VAL A 273 -7.97 0.27 -11.73
C VAL A 273 -7.93 1.21 -10.52
N GLY A 274 -7.95 2.52 -10.76
CA GLY A 274 -8.07 3.54 -9.72
C GLY A 274 -9.46 4.16 -9.74
N MET A 275 -10.09 4.28 -8.59
CA MET A 275 -11.36 4.97 -8.47
C MET A 275 -11.18 6.27 -7.68
N LYS A 276 -11.52 7.39 -8.32
CA LYS A 276 -11.76 8.66 -7.65
C LYS A 276 -13.28 8.81 -7.44
N PRO A 277 -13.80 8.52 -6.25
CA PRO A 277 -15.23 8.70 -5.98
C PRO A 277 -15.70 10.14 -6.16
N THR A 278 -16.98 10.31 -6.38
CA THR A 278 -17.63 11.62 -6.30
C THR A 278 -17.43 12.20 -4.89
N ILE A 279 -17.15 13.50 -4.81
CA ILE A 279 -16.94 14.18 -3.53
C ILE A 279 -18.15 13.99 -2.62
N GLY A 280 -17.88 13.55 -1.41
CA GLY A 280 -18.88 13.24 -0.39
C GLY A 280 -19.33 11.77 -0.34
N ASN A 281 -19.00 10.96 -1.35
CA ASN A 281 -19.31 9.53 -1.28
C ASN A 281 -18.37 8.76 -0.34
N VAL A 282 -17.18 9.27 -0.13
CA VAL A 282 -16.19 8.72 0.80
C VAL A 282 -15.75 9.83 1.73
N SER A 283 -15.78 9.58 3.04
CA SER A 283 -15.36 10.54 4.04
C SER A 283 -13.88 10.88 3.94
N ARG A 284 -13.57 12.15 4.25
CA ARG A 284 -12.20 12.69 4.32
C ARG A 284 -11.72 12.92 5.75
N SER A 285 -12.55 12.60 6.74
CA SER A 285 -12.19 12.73 8.16
C SER A 285 -10.95 11.91 8.49
N GLY A 286 -9.94 12.55 9.10
CA GLY A 286 -8.67 11.92 9.45
C GLY A 286 -7.67 11.76 8.28
N ILE A 287 -7.92 12.40 7.13
CA ILE A 287 -6.98 12.45 6.00
C ILE A 287 -6.36 13.85 5.94
N ILE A 288 -5.02 13.94 5.82
CA ILE A 288 -4.33 15.23 5.67
C ILE A 288 -4.83 15.91 4.39
N PRO A 289 -5.45 17.12 4.48
CA PRO A 289 -6.18 17.74 3.38
C PRO A 289 -5.28 18.55 2.44
N ILE A 290 -5.79 18.75 1.23
CA ILE A 290 -5.34 19.77 0.28
C ILE A 290 -6.49 20.74 -0.02
N SER A 291 -7.64 20.23 -0.45
CA SER A 291 -8.79 21.01 -0.91
C SER A 291 -10.09 20.47 -0.34
N SER A 292 -10.82 21.34 0.34
CA SER A 292 -12.13 20.97 0.90
C SER A 292 -13.18 20.58 -0.16
N THR A 293 -13.02 21.04 -1.40
CA THR A 293 -13.98 20.83 -2.47
C THR A 293 -13.60 19.77 -3.49
N LEU A 294 -12.36 19.23 -3.43
CA LEU A 294 -11.84 18.32 -4.44
C LEU A 294 -11.30 17.00 -3.87
N ASP A 295 -10.96 16.98 -2.58
CA ASP A 295 -10.34 15.82 -1.97
C ASP A 295 -11.30 14.65 -1.80
N THR A 296 -10.77 13.44 -2.02
CA THR A 296 -11.42 12.16 -1.71
C THR A 296 -10.37 11.09 -1.47
N ALA A 297 -10.73 10.00 -0.80
CA ALA A 297 -9.97 8.76 -0.81
C ALA A 297 -10.60 7.76 -1.78
N GLY A 298 -9.84 6.78 -2.22
CA GLY A 298 -10.37 5.73 -3.07
C GLY A 298 -9.41 4.57 -3.29
N PRO A 299 -9.95 3.42 -3.74
CA PRO A 299 -9.19 2.20 -3.95
C PRO A 299 -8.35 2.23 -5.22
N MET A 300 -7.20 1.54 -5.15
CA MET A 300 -6.29 1.25 -6.25
C MET A 300 -6.07 -0.26 -6.29
N THR A 301 -6.57 -0.92 -7.32
CA THR A 301 -6.66 -2.39 -7.42
C THR A 301 -6.26 -2.88 -8.82
N LYS A 302 -6.10 -4.20 -8.99
CA LYS A 302 -5.79 -4.78 -10.29
C LYS A 302 -7.00 -5.02 -11.17
N ASN A 303 -8.19 -5.08 -10.59
CA ASN A 303 -9.44 -5.35 -11.31
C ASN A 303 -10.59 -4.55 -10.71
N ILE A 304 -11.69 -4.45 -11.47
CA ILE A 304 -12.85 -3.65 -11.09
C ILE A 304 -13.65 -4.26 -9.92
N ILE A 305 -13.68 -5.57 -9.77
CA ILE A 305 -14.44 -6.24 -8.70
C ILE A 305 -13.80 -5.92 -7.34
N ASP A 306 -12.49 -6.06 -7.21
CA ASP A 306 -11.76 -5.68 -6.00
C ASP A 306 -11.96 -4.20 -5.69
N ASN A 307 -12.00 -3.35 -6.73
CA ASN A 307 -12.20 -1.93 -6.57
C ASN A 307 -13.57 -1.62 -5.94
N ILE A 308 -14.63 -2.28 -6.42
CA ILE A 308 -15.99 -2.14 -5.91
C ILE A 308 -16.12 -2.69 -4.49
N ILE A 309 -15.52 -3.84 -4.19
CA ILE A 309 -15.53 -4.43 -2.83
C ILE A 309 -14.95 -3.44 -1.83
N VAL A 310 -13.81 -2.82 -2.16
CA VAL A 310 -13.17 -1.86 -1.26
C VAL A 310 -13.93 -0.53 -1.21
N TYR A 311 -14.46 -0.05 -2.34
CA TYR A 311 -15.31 1.14 -2.36
C TYR A 311 -16.54 0.96 -1.46
N ASN A 312 -17.27 -0.14 -1.60
CA ASN A 312 -18.44 -0.47 -0.77
C ASN A 312 -18.06 -0.62 0.73
N ALA A 313 -16.79 -0.91 1.02
CA ALA A 313 -16.33 -0.97 2.40
C ALA A 313 -16.12 0.41 3.04
N ILE A 314 -15.96 1.48 2.26
CA ILE A 314 -15.59 2.82 2.73
C ILE A 314 -16.59 3.93 2.37
N ASN A 315 -17.66 3.65 1.62
CA ASN A 315 -18.60 4.65 1.11
C ASN A 315 -19.73 5.00 2.08
N GLU A 316 -19.50 4.95 3.38
CA GLU A 316 -20.48 5.23 4.42
C GLU A 316 -20.58 6.73 4.77
N PHE A 317 -21.76 7.15 5.22
CA PHE A 317 -22.02 8.51 5.67
C PHE A 317 -21.24 8.84 6.95
N ASP A 318 -20.54 9.96 6.95
CA ASP A 318 -19.81 10.50 8.09
C ASP A 318 -20.37 11.87 8.48
N ILE A 319 -21.00 11.97 9.66
CA ILE A 319 -21.53 13.22 10.20
C ILE A 319 -20.46 14.29 10.44
N ASN A 320 -19.18 13.89 10.56
CA ASN A 320 -18.07 14.82 10.82
C ASN A 320 -17.47 15.39 9.54
N ASP A 321 -17.79 14.84 8.37
CA ASP A 321 -17.41 15.41 7.07
C ASP A 321 -18.61 16.15 6.46
N SER A 322 -18.55 17.49 6.45
CA SER A 322 -19.64 18.35 5.95
C SER A 322 -20.01 18.12 4.47
N TYR A 323 -19.20 17.41 3.72
CA TYR A 323 -19.47 17.03 2.33
C TYR A 323 -20.00 15.60 2.21
N SER A 324 -19.96 14.81 3.30
CA SER A 324 -20.42 13.43 3.27
C SER A 324 -21.91 13.32 2.93
N LYS A 325 -22.24 12.32 2.16
CA LYS A 325 -23.61 12.02 1.68
C LYS A 325 -23.93 10.56 1.91
N GLU A 326 -25.20 10.28 2.11
CA GLU A 326 -25.68 8.89 2.04
C GLU A 326 -25.52 8.37 0.61
N ASN A 327 -25.00 7.16 0.49
CA ASN A 327 -24.75 6.50 -0.77
C ASN A 327 -25.26 5.06 -0.73
N LEU A 328 -25.50 4.52 -1.91
CA LEU A 328 -25.81 3.10 -2.09
C LEU A 328 -24.53 2.35 -2.52
N ASP A 329 -24.43 1.10 -2.09
CA ASP A 329 -23.40 0.21 -2.58
C ASP A 329 -23.58 -0.07 -4.07
N ILE A 330 -22.48 -0.21 -4.77
CA ILE A 330 -22.46 -0.71 -6.14
C ILE A 330 -22.73 -2.21 -6.08
N GLN A 331 -23.79 -2.66 -6.74
CA GLN A 331 -24.12 -4.08 -6.77
C GLN A 331 -23.14 -4.82 -7.68
N ILE A 332 -22.42 -5.79 -7.11
CA ILE A 332 -21.39 -6.55 -7.83
C ILE A 332 -22.01 -7.35 -8.96
N ASP A 333 -23.21 -7.89 -8.77
CA ASP A 333 -23.96 -8.65 -9.78
C ASP A 333 -24.29 -7.80 -11.02
N ASP A 334 -24.58 -6.51 -10.85
CA ASP A 334 -24.83 -5.59 -11.96
C ASP A 334 -23.57 -5.40 -12.82
N VAL A 335 -22.40 -5.47 -12.21
CA VAL A 335 -21.10 -5.31 -12.90
C VAL A 335 -20.68 -6.61 -13.59
N ILE A 336 -20.82 -7.76 -12.91
CA ILE A 336 -20.49 -9.08 -13.48
C ILE A 336 -21.39 -9.40 -14.66
N ASN A 337 -22.68 -9.09 -14.56
CA ASN A 337 -23.69 -9.38 -15.59
C ASN A 337 -23.87 -8.21 -16.57
N PHE A 338 -23.04 -7.16 -16.48
CA PHE A 338 -23.14 -6.02 -17.37
C PHE A 338 -22.95 -6.43 -18.83
N ASN A 339 -24.02 -6.25 -19.62
CA ASN A 339 -23.96 -6.43 -21.06
C ASN A 339 -23.95 -5.05 -21.74
N PRO A 340 -22.79 -4.60 -22.25
CA PRO A 340 -22.73 -3.34 -22.95
C PRO A 340 -23.50 -3.42 -24.27
N SER A 341 -24.77 -2.99 -24.27
CA SER A 341 -25.40 -2.61 -25.54
C SER A 341 -24.58 -1.49 -26.17
N LEU A 342 -24.44 -1.50 -27.50
CA LEU A 342 -23.72 -0.50 -28.27
C LEU A 342 -24.06 0.91 -27.79
N GLN A 343 -23.18 1.50 -27.02
CA GLN A 343 -23.30 2.89 -26.57
C GLN A 343 -22.47 3.78 -27.45
N LYS A 344 -22.93 5.00 -27.68
CA LYS A 344 -22.12 6.01 -28.36
C LYS A 344 -21.04 6.48 -27.38
N ILE A 345 -19.78 6.33 -27.78
CA ILE A 345 -18.63 6.81 -27.02
C ILE A 345 -18.16 8.10 -27.67
N GLY A 346 -18.20 9.19 -26.92
CA GLY A 346 -17.57 10.44 -27.32
C GLY A 346 -16.10 10.46 -26.90
N TYR A 347 -15.22 11.00 -27.73
CA TYR A 347 -13.83 11.25 -27.39
C TYR A 347 -13.43 12.69 -27.80
N TYR A 348 -12.45 13.25 -27.09
CA TYR A 348 -11.92 14.58 -27.40
C TYR A 348 -10.73 14.43 -28.37
N SER A 349 -10.95 14.74 -29.67
CA SER A 349 -9.97 14.48 -30.73
C SER A 349 -8.63 15.17 -30.51
N ASN A 350 -8.64 16.44 -30.03
CA ASN A 350 -7.43 17.20 -29.78
C ASN A 350 -6.48 16.54 -28.77
N PHE A 351 -6.97 15.64 -27.91
CA PHE A 351 -6.14 14.88 -26.99
C PHE A 351 -5.24 13.88 -27.72
N TYR A 352 -5.77 13.28 -28.78
CA TYR A 352 -5.02 12.30 -29.60
C TYR A 352 -4.18 12.95 -30.71
N GLU A 353 -4.58 14.12 -31.20
CA GLU A 353 -3.86 14.84 -32.25
C GLU A 353 -2.61 15.58 -31.75
N ASN A 354 -2.58 15.92 -30.48
CA ASN A 354 -1.46 16.61 -29.83
C ASN A 354 -0.71 15.70 -28.84
N ASP A 355 -0.79 14.41 -29.06
CA ASP A 355 -0.24 13.42 -28.11
C ASP A 355 1.27 13.50 -28.05
N ILE A 356 1.73 13.91 -26.89
CA ILE A 356 3.12 13.89 -26.47
C ILE A 356 3.23 12.69 -25.53
N MET A 357 3.31 11.48 -26.07
CA MET A 357 3.72 10.33 -25.29
C MET A 357 5.23 10.31 -25.05
#